data_aa91b83e93625ae99024d74df27a232e
#
_entry.id   aa91b83e93625ae99024d74df27a232e
#
_cell.length_a   1.000
_cell.length_b   1.000
_cell.length_c   1.000
_cell.angle_alpha   90.00
_cell.angle_beta   90.00
_cell.angle_gamma   90.00
#
_symmetry.space_group_name_H-M   'P 1'
#
loop_
_entity.id
_entity.type
_entity.pdbx_description
1 polymer ?
#
loop_
_entity_poly.entity_id
_entity_poly.type
_entity_poly.pdbx_seq_one_letter_code
_entity_poly.pdbx_strand_id
1 'polypeptide(L)'
;KIELFERGFHKKNYKVDFSSYYPSIAMALNLGPDTTRIVGYEEYSEKLEHIDGKLYIPDSQINKRVIVEIDNDRKSCLYSMCKEFTELRKPYKMMGTKEGDSKSNALKIMVNTFYGANTNPYINYGDMATGLTITGVARYLLVHGIDLLRKKYGEKSVVYCHTDGINTNVDIDCDWLTNRLRLLLEATIPNVDASFISLDKDEYEEGFWIQIGNYVLRNKDGSLTKHGSTFKASTRSRFYR
;
A
#
# COMPACT_ATOMS: atom_id res chain seq x y z
N LYS A 1 -5.75 5.66 -2.26
CA LYS A 1 -7.17 5.93 -1.98
C LYS A 1 -7.36 6.03 -0.47
N ILE A 2 -8.21 6.94 0.00
CA ILE A 2 -8.64 7.04 1.39
C ILE A 2 -10.16 7.15 1.37
N GLU A 3 -10.85 6.24 2.05
CA GLU A 3 -12.31 6.21 2.05
C GLU A 3 -12.85 5.56 3.32
N LEU A 4 -13.92 6.14 3.86
CA LEU A 4 -14.68 5.59 4.97
C LEU A 4 -16.03 5.10 4.44
N PHE A 5 -16.24 3.80 4.49
CA PHE A 5 -17.45 3.16 3.98
C PHE A 5 -18.52 3.00 5.05
N GLU A 6 -18.12 2.60 6.26
CA GLU A 6 -19.04 2.34 7.36
C GLU A 6 -18.62 3.13 8.62
N ARG A 7 -19.44 4.12 9.00
CA ARG A 7 -19.22 4.92 10.22
C ARG A 7 -19.77 4.20 11.45
N GLY A 8 -19.30 4.64 12.62
CA GLY A 8 -19.83 4.21 13.90
C GLY A 8 -18.99 3.15 14.60
N PHE A 9 -19.64 2.39 15.45
CA PHE A 9 -19.02 1.40 16.31
C PHE A 9 -19.07 0.00 15.69
N HIS A 10 -17.94 -0.70 15.72
CA HIS A 10 -17.79 -2.08 15.27
C HIS A 10 -17.19 -2.92 16.40
N LYS A 11 -17.89 -4.01 16.80
CA LYS A 11 -17.47 -4.91 17.88
C LYS A 11 -16.20 -5.69 17.60
N LYS A 12 -15.87 -5.91 16.34
CA LYS A 12 -14.62 -6.52 15.88
C LYS A 12 -14.07 -5.65 14.79
N ASN A 13 -12.76 -5.51 14.76
CA ASN A 13 -12.10 -4.78 13.71
C ASN A 13 -10.78 -5.47 13.37
N TYR A 14 -10.56 -5.68 12.09
CA TYR A 14 -9.33 -6.26 11.54
C TYR A 14 -8.74 -5.28 10.58
N LYS A 15 -7.44 -5.12 10.63
CA LYS A 15 -6.69 -4.28 9.69
C LYS A 15 -5.78 -5.16 8.88
N VAL A 16 -5.89 -5.08 7.58
CA VAL A 16 -5.02 -5.76 6.62
C VAL A 16 -4.18 -4.73 5.92
N ASP A 17 -2.87 -4.82 6.09
CA ASP A 17 -1.91 -3.91 5.50
C ASP A 17 -1.02 -4.63 4.48
N PHE A 18 -0.75 -3.98 3.36
CA PHE A 18 0.28 -4.46 2.45
C PHE A 18 1.68 -4.28 3.07
N SER A 19 2.43 -5.36 3.14
CA SER A 19 3.77 -5.35 3.71
C SER A 19 4.75 -4.61 2.80
N SER A 20 5.36 -3.52 3.30
CA SER A 20 6.32 -2.69 2.53
C SER A 20 5.79 -2.33 1.14
N TYR A 21 4.56 -1.85 1.03
CA TYR A 21 3.74 -1.80 -0.19
C TYR A 21 4.46 -1.28 -1.43
N TYR A 22 4.94 -0.04 -1.39
CA TYR A 22 5.59 0.58 -2.54
C TYR A 22 6.92 -0.09 -2.94
N PRO A 23 7.80 -0.43 -2.00
CA PRO A 23 8.98 -1.24 -2.28
C PRO A 23 8.67 -2.61 -2.88
N SER A 24 7.62 -3.27 -2.39
CA SER A 24 7.18 -4.57 -2.92
C SER A 24 6.71 -4.46 -4.37
N ILE A 25 5.96 -3.41 -4.72
CA ILE A 25 5.55 -3.15 -6.11
C ILE A 25 6.76 -2.83 -6.99
N ALA A 26 7.70 -2.00 -6.50
CA ALA A 26 8.91 -1.68 -7.24
C ALA A 26 9.73 -2.93 -7.56
N MET A 27 9.87 -3.84 -6.59
CA MET A 27 10.56 -5.11 -6.81
C MET A 27 9.76 -6.05 -7.73
N ALA A 28 8.45 -6.15 -7.54
CA ALA A 28 7.59 -7.03 -8.33
C ALA A 28 7.64 -6.71 -9.83
N LEU A 29 7.66 -5.43 -10.18
CA LEU A 29 7.66 -4.95 -11.56
C LEU A 29 9.04 -4.49 -12.07
N ASN A 30 10.10 -4.66 -11.29
CA ASN A 30 11.45 -4.20 -11.66
C ASN A 30 11.54 -2.68 -11.96
N LEU A 31 10.79 -1.86 -11.20
CA LEU A 31 10.73 -0.42 -11.42
C LEU A 31 11.95 0.31 -10.89
N GLY A 32 12.38 1.32 -11.62
CA GLY A 32 13.45 2.24 -11.24
C GLY A 32 13.70 3.28 -12.32
N PRO A 33 14.39 4.40 -12.00
CA PRO A 33 14.65 5.46 -12.96
C PRO A 33 15.52 5.01 -14.15
N ASP A 34 16.18 3.87 -14.02
CA ASP A 34 17.03 3.27 -15.04
C ASP A 34 16.32 2.19 -15.89
N THR A 35 15.10 1.79 -15.52
CA THR A 35 14.34 0.75 -16.22
C THR A 35 12.93 1.19 -16.62
N THR A 36 12.41 2.28 -16.09
CA THR A 36 11.02 2.71 -16.29
C THR A 36 10.99 4.04 -17.04
N ARG A 37 10.17 4.15 -18.07
CA ARG A 37 10.04 5.41 -18.84
C ARG A 37 8.61 5.65 -19.31
N ILE A 38 8.17 6.91 -19.30
CA ILE A 38 6.92 7.33 -19.96
C ILE A 38 7.20 7.40 -21.47
N VAL A 39 6.36 6.72 -22.26
CA VAL A 39 6.47 6.68 -23.71
C VAL A 39 5.29 7.34 -24.41
N GLY A 40 4.26 7.73 -23.67
CA GLY A 40 3.10 8.41 -24.24
C GLY A 40 1.97 8.62 -23.25
N TYR A 41 0.90 9.19 -23.78
CA TYR A 41 -0.35 9.42 -23.07
C TYR A 41 -1.51 9.12 -24.02
N GLU A 42 -2.64 8.67 -23.44
CA GLU A 42 -3.88 8.50 -24.20
C GLU A 42 -5.09 9.00 -23.42
N GLU A 43 -6.28 8.89 -23.99
CA GLU A 43 -7.53 9.25 -23.32
C GLU A 43 -7.73 8.49 -22.01
N TYR A 44 -8.37 9.14 -21.06
CA TYR A 44 -8.60 8.57 -19.73
C TYR A 44 -9.49 7.33 -19.78
N SER A 45 -9.05 6.30 -19.10
CA SER A 45 -9.83 5.13 -18.73
C SER A 45 -9.45 4.71 -17.32
N GLU A 46 -10.38 4.20 -16.53
CA GLU A 46 -10.11 3.72 -15.16
C GLU A 46 -9.33 2.39 -15.13
N LYS A 47 -9.15 1.75 -16.30
CA LYS A 47 -8.51 0.44 -16.40
C LYS A 47 -6.99 0.57 -16.43
N LEU A 48 -6.34 -0.20 -15.56
CA LEU A 48 -4.92 -0.53 -15.68
C LEU A 48 -4.79 -1.74 -16.60
N GLU A 49 -4.06 -1.61 -17.69
CA GLU A 49 -3.93 -2.64 -18.73
C GLU A 49 -2.48 -2.77 -19.20
N HIS A 50 -2.10 -3.94 -19.66
CA HIS A 50 -0.84 -4.18 -20.32
C HIS A 50 -1.12 -4.59 -21.78
N ILE A 51 -0.65 -3.78 -22.73
CA ILE A 51 -0.90 -3.96 -24.16
C ILE A 51 0.42 -3.73 -24.91
N ASP A 52 0.79 -4.67 -25.79
CA ASP A 52 1.97 -4.59 -26.66
C ASP A 52 3.27 -4.20 -25.91
N GLY A 53 3.51 -4.84 -24.75
CA GLY A 53 4.70 -4.61 -23.94
C GLY A 53 4.69 -3.32 -23.12
N LYS A 54 3.57 -2.58 -23.09
CA LYS A 54 3.42 -1.32 -22.38
C LYS A 54 2.33 -1.39 -21.33
N LEU A 55 2.56 -0.70 -20.21
CA LEU A 55 1.61 -0.58 -19.12
C LEU A 55 0.86 0.75 -19.22
N TYR A 56 -0.46 0.68 -19.24
CA TYR A 56 -1.39 1.81 -19.32
C TYR A 56 -1.97 2.09 -17.94
N ILE A 57 -1.57 3.20 -17.36
CA ILE A 57 -1.86 3.55 -15.95
C ILE A 57 -2.84 4.72 -15.89
N PRO A 58 -4.02 4.56 -15.28
CA PRO A 58 -4.94 5.67 -15.05
C PRO A 58 -4.34 6.77 -14.16
N ASP A 59 -4.36 8.00 -14.63
CA ASP A 59 -4.04 9.19 -13.83
C ASP A 59 -5.19 10.20 -13.90
N SER A 60 -5.98 10.23 -12.83
CA SER A 60 -7.13 11.12 -12.71
C SER A 60 -6.75 12.59 -12.51
N GLN A 61 -5.52 12.90 -12.13
CA GLN A 61 -5.07 14.29 -11.94
C GLN A 61 -4.92 15.01 -13.26
N ILE A 62 -4.37 14.32 -14.26
CA ILE A 62 -4.21 14.86 -15.61
C ILE A 62 -5.31 14.40 -16.57
N ASN A 63 -6.27 13.60 -16.08
CA ASN A 63 -7.36 13.01 -16.88
C ASN A 63 -6.88 12.27 -18.14
N LYS A 64 -5.84 11.45 -17.97
CA LYS A 64 -5.25 10.62 -19.03
C LYS A 64 -4.80 9.27 -18.48
N ARG A 65 -4.53 8.33 -19.39
CA ARG A 65 -3.68 7.17 -19.06
C ARG A 65 -2.24 7.50 -19.45
N VAL A 66 -1.33 7.22 -18.54
CA VAL A 66 0.12 7.32 -18.79
C VAL A 66 0.59 5.98 -19.32
N ILE A 67 1.29 6.00 -20.45
CA ILE A 67 1.84 4.81 -21.11
C ILE A 67 3.29 4.66 -20.68
N VAL A 68 3.62 3.52 -20.05
CA VAL A 68 4.93 3.25 -19.47
C VAL A 68 5.53 1.99 -20.10
N GLU A 69 6.80 2.06 -20.45
CA GLU A 69 7.64 0.91 -20.77
C GLU A 69 8.56 0.57 -19.59
N ILE A 70 8.76 -0.74 -19.36
CA ILE A 70 9.63 -1.27 -18.31
C ILE A 70 10.66 -2.18 -18.97
N ASP A 71 11.94 -1.84 -18.82
CA ASP A 71 13.05 -2.66 -19.26
C ASP A 71 13.26 -3.81 -18.25
N ASN A 72 13.10 -5.04 -18.71
CA ASN A 72 13.27 -6.25 -17.89
C ASN A 72 14.57 -7.00 -18.19
N ASP A 73 15.42 -6.50 -19.09
CA ASP A 73 16.69 -7.15 -19.46
C ASP A 73 17.73 -7.08 -18.34
N ARG A 74 17.55 -6.14 -17.42
CA ARG A 74 18.40 -5.95 -16.23
C ARG A 74 17.59 -5.63 -15.00
N LYS A 75 18.17 -5.84 -13.83
CA LYS A 75 17.53 -5.40 -12.57
C LYS A 75 17.74 -3.92 -12.35
N SER A 76 16.66 -3.23 -11.96
CA SER A 76 16.70 -1.81 -11.66
C SER A 76 17.54 -1.50 -10.41
N CYS A 77 18.05 -0.28 -10.34
CA CYS A 77 18.74 0.19 -9.14
C CYS A 77 17.82 0.19 -7.92
N LEU A 78 16.55 0.61 -8.10
CA LEU A 78 15.58 0.62 -7.02
C LEU A 78 15.21 -0.80 -6.55
N TYR A 79 15.06 -1.77 -7.48
CA TYR A 79 14.89 -3.18 -7.14
C TYR A 79 16.05 -3.67 -6.25
N SER A 80 17.28 -3.42 -6.68
CA SER A 80 18.48 -3.88 -5.98
C SER A 80 18.57 -3.30 -4.57
N MET A 81 18.35 -2.01 -4.43
CA MET A 81 18.34 -1.32 -3.14
C MET A 81 17.22 -1.82 -2.22
N CYS A 82 15.98 -1.89 -2.71
CA CYS A 82 14.85 -2.38 -1.93
C CYS A 82 15.07 -3.81 -1.43
N LYS A 83 15.62 -4.68 -2.29
CA LYS A 83 15.93 -6.07 -1.94
C LYS A 83 17.01 -6.14 -0.86
N GLU A 84 18.12 -5.45 -1.03
CA GLU A 84 19.22 -5.43 -0.06
C GLU A 84 18.74 -4.96 1.33
N PHE A 85 18.07 -3.81 1.40
CA PHE A 85 17.58 -3.29 2.68
C PHE A 85 16.49 -4.16 3.31
N THR A 86 15.66 -4.81 2.51
CA THR A 86 14.65 -5.76 3.01
C THR A 86 15.35 -6.99 3.63
N GLU A 87 16.39 -7.51 2.99
CA GLU A 87 17.17 -8.62 3.52
C GLU A 87 17.93 -8.23 4.79
N LEU A 88 18.59 -7.06 4.81
CA LEU A 88 19.26 -6.52 6.00
C LEU A 88 18.30 -6.30 7.19
N ARG A 89 17.02 -6.05 6.91
CA ARG A 89 15.99 -5.82 7.94
C ARG A 89 15.55 -7.11 8.65
N LYS A 90 15.54 -8.25 7.95
CA LYS A 90 15.03 -9.52 8.48
C LYS A 90 15.65 -9.93 9.83
N PRO A 91 16.98 -9.99 9.99
CA PRO A 91 17.57 -10.39 11.26
C PRO A 91 17.20 -9.45 12.40
N TYR A 92 17.15 -8.14 12.16
CA TYR A 92 16.76 -7.19 13.21
C TYR A 92 15.30 -7.34 13.64
N LYS A 93 14.39 -7.60 12.70
CA LYS A 93 12.97 -7.88 13.03
C LYS A 93 12.83 -9.17 13.86
N MET A 94 13.70 -10.17 13.64
CA MET A 94 13.69 -11.45 14.38
C MET A 94 14.30 -11.36 15.78
N MET A 95 15.06 -10.31 16.10
CA MET A 95 15.68 -10.16 17.42
C MET A 95 14.68 -9.99 18.56
N GLY A 96 13.49 -9.43 18.30
CA GLY A 96 12.46 -9.20 19.33
C GLY A 96 12.91 -8.26 20.46
N THR A 97 13.92 -7.42 20.22
CA THR A 97 14.47 -6.46 21.19
C THR A 97 14.23 -5.03 20.76
N LYS A 98 14.22 -4.08 21.70
CA LYS A 98 14.09 -2.65 21.39
C LYS A 98 15.17 -2.17 20.40
N GLU A 99 16.39 -2.70 20.51
CA GLU A 99 17.48 -2.37 19.58
C GLU A 99 17.19 -2.92 18.18
N GLY A 100 16.74 -4.18 18.07
CA GLY A 100 16.34 -4.80 16.82
C GLY A 100 15.18 -4.03 16.15
N ASP A 101 14.17 -3.65 16.93
CA ASP A 101 13.04 -2.85 16.44
C ASP A 101 13.50 -1.48 15.92
N SER A 102 14.39 -0.80 16.64
CA SER A 102 14.94 0.50 16.22
C SER A 102 15.72 0.39 14.90
N LYS A 103 16.58 -0.61 14.75
CA LYS A 103 17.34 -0.87 13.52
C LYS A 103 16.43 -1.26 12.36
N SER A 104 15.46 -2.16 12.62
CA SER A 104 14.46 -2.56 11.63
C SER A 104 13.63 -1.37 11.15
N ASN A 105 13.23 -0.45 12.04
CA ASN A 105 12.50 0.76 11.70
C ASN A 105 13.35 1.76 10.91
N ALA A 106 14.63 1.94 11.25
CA ALA A 106 15.54 2.79 10.49
C ALA A 106 15.65 2.32 9.03
N LEU A 107 15.86 1.01 8.81
CA LEU A 107 15.90 0.42 7.47
C LEU A 107 14.57 0.58 6.73
N LYS A 108 13.42 0.42 7.42
CA LYS A 108 12.10 0.67 6.83
C LYS A 108 11.96 2.12 6.35
N ILE A 109 12.42 3.07 7.15
CA ILE A 109 12.38 4.50 6.78
C ILE A 109 13.27 4.74 5.55
N MET A 110 14.47 4.16 5.50
CA MET A 110 15.37 4.30 4.35
C MET A 110 14.71 3.79 3.06
N VAL A 111 14.14 2.58 3.07
CA VAL A 111 13.44 2.02 1.90
C VAL A 111 12.28 2.91 1.44
N ASN A 112 11.49 3.42 2.38
CA ASN A 112 10.40 4.32 2.05
C ASN A 112 10.89 5.68 1.54
N THR A 113 12.04 6.16 2.01
CA THR A 113 12.66 7.40 1.54
C THR A 113 13.11 7.29 0.10
N PHE A 114 13.64 6.15 -0.33
CA PHE A 114 14.00 5.94 -1.74
C PHE A 114 12.79 6.08 -2.67
N TYR A 115 11.65 5.50 -2.29
CA TYR A 115 10.41 5.73 -3.02
C TYR A 115 10.03 7.22 -3.04
N GLY A 116 10.00 7.88 -1.88
CA GLY A 116 9.67 9.30 -1.77
C GLY A 116 10.61 10.20 -2.55
N ALA A 117 11.90 9.87 -2.61
CA ALA A 117 12.89 10.58 -3.41
C ALA A 117 12.63 10.43 -4.90
N ASN A 118 12.32 9.20 -5.38
CA ASN A 118 12.04 8.96 -6.79
C ASN A 118 10.76 9.67 -7.29
N THR A 119 9.80 9.94 -6.41
CA THR A 119 8.56 10.65 -6.79
C THR A 119 8.65 12.16 -6.65
N ASN A 120 9.76 12.70 -6.16
CA ASN A 120 9.92 14.12 -5.93
C ASN A 120 10.55 14.82 -7.16
N PRO A 121 9.84 15.71 -7.86
CA PRO A 121 10.35 16.38 -9.07
C PRO A 121 11.50 17.35 -8.79
N TYR A 122 11.76 17.70 -7.54
CA TYR A 122 12.85 18.61 -7.13
C TYR A 122 14.16 17.90 -6.79
N ILE A 123 14.17 16.58 -6.83
CA ILE A 123 15.37 15.76 -6.60
C ILE A 123 15.93 15.32 -7.96
N ASN A 124 17.24 15.49 -8.17
CA ASN A 124 17.92 15.17 -9.44
C ASN A 124 17.76 13.71 -9.90
N TYR A 125 17.39 12.81 -9.00
CA TYR A 125 17.12 11.40 -9.28
C TYR A 125 15.63 11.07 -9.25
N GLY A 126 14.77 12.10 -9.21
CA GLY A 126 13.32 11.92 -9.25
C GLY A 126 12.88 11.40 -10.62
N ASP A 127 12.13 10.30 -10.62
CA ASP A 127 11.56 9.72 -11.82
C ASP A 127 10.05 9.57 -11.70
N MET A 128 9.35 10.41 -12.43
CA MET A 128 7.88 10.42 -12.46
C MET A 128 7.30 9.10 -13.00
N ALA A 129 7.99 8.44 -13.94
CA ALA A 129 7.53 7.18 -14.50
C ALA A 129 7.45 6.08 -13.44
N THR A 130 8.53 5.92 -12.66
CA THR A 130 8.59 4.99 -11.53
C THR A 130 7.51 5.30 -10.49
N GLY A 131 7.42 6.56 -10.07
CA GLY A 131 6.47 6.98 -9.03
C GLY A 131 5.00 6.79 -9.42
N LEU A 132 4.63 7.19 -10.62
CA LEU A 132 3.28 7.01 -11.17
C LEU A 132 2.93 5.52 -11.32
N THR A 133 3.88 4.71 -11.77
CA THR A 133 3.67 3.27 -11.92
C THR A 133 3.43 2.61 -10.57
N ILE A 134 4.27 2.88 -9.57
CA ILE A 134 4.09 2.34 -8.21
C ILE A 134 2.73 2.73 -7.65
N THR A 135 2.35 4.00 -7.69
CA THR A 135 1.08 4.47 -7.12
C THR A 135 -0.14 3.99 -7.91
N GLY A 136 -0.02 3.86 -9.23
CA GLY A 136 -1.08 3.34 -10.09
C GLY A 136 -1.38 1.87 -9.80
N VAL A 137 -0.34 1.04 -9.74
CA VAL A 137 -0.47 -0.39 -9.39
C VAL A 137 -0.92 -0.57 -7.95
N ALA A 138 -0.43 0.24 -7.00
CA ALA A 138 -0.91 0.23 -5.62
C ALA A 138 -2.42 0.52 -5.54
N ARG A 139 -2.88 1.54 -6.20
CA ARG A 139 -4.32 1.86 -6.26
C ARG A 139 -5.13 0.72 -6.88
N TYR A 140 -4.62 0.12 -7.95
CA TYR A 140 -5.25 -1.02 -8.62
C TYR A 140 -5.43 -2.20 -7.66
N LEU A 141 -4.37 -2.63 -6.98
CA LEU A 141 -4.43 -3.74 -6.02
C LEU A 141 -5.34 -3.43 -4.82
N LEU A 142 -5.29 -2.21 -4.28
CA LEU A 142 -6.14 -1.80 -3.15
C LEU A 142 -7.63 -1.83 -3.52
N VAL A 143 -8.01 -1.29 -4.67
CA VAL A 143 -9.41 -1.26 -5.12
C VAL A 143 -9.93 -2.68 -5.35
N HIS A 144 -9.15 -3.52 -6.03
CA HIS A 144 -9.54 -4.92 -6.25
C HIS A 144 -9.57 -5.73 -4.95
N GLY A 145 -8.68 -5.45 -4.00
CA GLY A 145 -8.72 -6.05 -2.66
C GLY A 145 -10.03 -5.73 -1.94
N ILE A 146 -10.49 -4.49 -1.99
CA ILE A 146 -11.79 -4.07 -1.44
C ILE A 146 -12.93 -4.81 -2.11
N ASP A 147 -12.94 -4.88 -3.45
CA ASP A 147 -14.00 -5.56 -4.21
C ASP A 147 -14.04 -7.06 -3.94
N LEU A 148 -12.88 -7.70 -3.83
CA LEU A 148 -12.76 -9.12 -3.47
C LEU A 148 -13.31 -9.40 -2.07
N LEU A 149 -12.99 -8.55 -1.10
CA LEU A 149 -13.49 -8.67 0.28
C LEU A 149 -15.01 -8.49 0.33
N ARG A 150 -15.55 -7.49 -0.33
CA ARG A 150 -16.99 -7.24 -0.40
C ARG A 150 -17.74 -8.38 -1.05
N LYS A 151 -17.22 -8.93 -2.15
CA LYS A 151 -17.81 -10.08 -2.83
C LYS A 151 -17.83 -11.34 -1.96
N LYS A 152 -16.78 -11.57 -1.16
CA LYS A 152 -16.67 -12.78 -0.33
C LYS A 152 -17.40 -12.67 1.01
N TYR A 153 -17.30 -11.52 1.67
CA TYR A 153 -17.75 -11.32 3.05
C TYR A 153 -18.96 -10.39 3.19
N GLY A 154 -19.45 -9.83 2.08
CA GLY A 154 -20.59 -8.92 2.03
C GLY A 154 -20.19 -7.46 1.87
N GLU A 155 -21.08 -6.65 1.29
CA GLU A 155 -20.82 -5.25 0.91
C GLU A 155 -20.35 -4.39 2.10
N LYS A 156 -20.90 -4.62 3.29
CA LYS A 156 -20.56 -3.88 4.52
C LYS A 156 -19.37 -4.43 5.30
N SER A 157 -18.67 -5.42 4.76
CA SER A 157 -17.51 -6.02 5.43
C SER A 157 -16.31 -5.08 5.52
N VAL A 158 -16.14 -4.19 4.55
CA VAL A 158 -15.06 -3.21 4.51
C VAL A 158 -15.53 -1.92 5.15
N VAL A 159 -14.83 -1.49 6.20
CA VAL A 159 -15.15 -0.30 7.01
C VAL A 159 -14.41 0.93 6.52
N TYR A 160 -13.10 0.80 6.29
CA TYR A 160 -12.23 1.91 5.96
C TYR A 160 -11.03 1.45 5.14
N CYS A 161 -10.54 2.31 4.26
CA CYS A 161 -9.25 2.09 3.61
C CYS A 161 -8.38 3.35 3.66
N HIS A 162 -7.07 3.14 3.75
CA HIS A 162 -6.09 4.23 3.75
C HIS A 162 -4.78 3.73 3.14
N THR A 163 -4.42 4.31 2.00
CA THR A 163 -3.15 4.10 1.27
C THR A 163 -2.81 2.64 1.00
N ASP A 164 -2.41 1.88 2.02
CA ASP A 164 -1.92 0.51 2.01
C ASP A 164 -2.71 -0.44 2.92
N GLY A 165 -3.71 0.08 3.62
CA GLY A 165 -4.48 -0.69 4.60
C GLY A 165 -5.97 -0.74 4.31
N ILE A 166 -6.59 -1.86 4.63
CA ILE A 166 -8.04 -2.10 4.56
C ILE A 166 -8.51 -2.54 5.95
N ASN A 167 -9.47 -1.83 6.52
CA ASN A 167 -10.11 -2.22 7.76
C ASN A 167 -11.44 -2.93 7.48
N THR A 168 -11.67 -4.05 8.15
CA THR A 168 -12.88 -4.86 8.04
C THR A 168 -13.51 -5.09 9.41
N ASN A 169 -14.82 -5.31 9.45
CA ASN A 169 -15.58 -5.67 10.65
C ASN A 169 -15.81 -7.19 10.77
N VAL A 170 -15.23 -7.94 9.86
CA VAL A 170 -15.27 -9.42 9.83
C VAL A 170 -13.84 -9.95 9.75
N ASP A 171 -13.62 -11.11 10.34
CA ASP A 171 -12.35 -11.81 10.20
C ASP A 171 -12.15 -12.29 8.76
N ILE A 172 -11.01 -11.99 8.19
CA ILE A 172 -10.70 -12.33 6.80
C ILE A 172 -9.53 -13.31 6.73
N ASP A 173 -9.58 -14.16 5.73
CA ASP A 173 -8.48 -15.02 5.33
C ASP A 173 -7.46 -14.19 4.53
N CYS A 174 -6.37 -13.81 5.20
CA CYS A 174 -5.33 -12.95 4.64
C CYS A 174 -4.54 -13.66 3.53
N ASP A 175 -4.30 -14.96 3.67
CA ASP A 175 -3.58 -15.76 2.66
C ASP A 175 -4.41 -15.89 1.39
N TRP A 176 -5.72 -16.13 1.54
CA TRP A 176 -6.63 -16.13 0.40
C TRP A 176 -6.60 -14.80 -0.36
N LEU A 177 -6.68 -13.67 0.35
CA LEU A 177 -6.66 -12.35 -0.28
C LEU A 177 -5.32 -12.09 -0.99
N THR A 178 -4.22 -12.39 -0.31
CA THR A 178 -2.86 -12.29 -0.88
C THR A 178 -2.74 -13.08 -2.18
N ASN A 179 -3.17 -14.33 -2.18
CA ASN A 179 -3.10 -15.19 -3.36
C ASN A 179 -3.98 -14.67 -4.50
N ARG A 180 -5.17 -14.15 -4.19
CA ARG A 180 -6.05 -13.55 -5.22
C ARG A 180 -5.45 -12.30 -5.86
N LEU A 181 -4.83 -11.46 -5.07
CA LEU A 181 -4.17 -10.24 -5.58
C LEU A 181 -2.91 -10.57 -6.41
N ARG A 182 -2.15 -11.59 -6.02
CA ARG A 182 -1.02 -12.09 -6.81
C ARG A 182 -1.47 -12.60 -8.18
N LEU A 183 -2.46 -13.48 -8.21
CA LEU A 183 -3.03 -14.00 -9.46
C LEU A 183 -3.59 -12.89 -10.35
N LEU A 184 -4.25 -11.90 -9.77
CA LEU A 184 -4.75 -10.73 -10.49
C LEU A 184 -3.60 -9.95 -11.14
N LEU A 185 -2.52 -9.70 -10.39
CA LEU A 185 -1.37 -8.96 -10.86
C LEU A 185 -0.65 -9.70 -12.00
N GLU A 186 -0.44 -11.02 -11.86
CA GLU A 186 0.15 -11.89 -12.87
C GLU A 186 -0.70 -11.96 -14.15
N ALA A 187 -2.03 -11.97 -14.00
CA ALA A 187 -2.95 -11.96 -15.15
C ALA A 187 -2.98 -10.62 -15.89
N THR A 188 -2.66 -9.52 -15.19
CA THR A 188 -2.72 -8.17 -15.75
C THR A 188 -1.39 -7.71 -16.34
N ILE A 189 -0.26 -8.06 -15.69
CA ILE A 189 1.07 -7.60 -16.07
C ILE A 189 1.99 -8.82 -16.27
N PRO A 190 2.37 -9.12 -17.50
CA PRO A 190 3.33 -10.20 -17.79
C PRO A 190 4.69 -9.96 -17.13
N ASN A 191 5.40 -11.04 -16.83
CA ASN A 191 6.75 -11.02 -16.23
C ASN A 191 6.86 -10.36 -14.85
N VAL A 192 5.73 -10.13 -14.16
CA VAL A 192 5.73 -9.62 -12.80
C VAL A 192 6.11 -10.75 -11.82
N ASP A 193 6.93 -10.43 -10.82
CA ASP A 193 7.17 -11.32 -9.68
C ASP A 193 6.21 -10.97 -8.54
N ALA A 194 5.00 -11.51 -8.61
CA ALA A 194 3.98 -11.24 -7.60
C ALA A 194 4.30 -11.81 -6.21
N SER A 195 5.35 -12.61 -6.06
CA SER A 195 5.77 -13.17 -4.76
C SER A 195 6.15 -12.08 -3.74
N PHE A 196 6.55 -10.88 -4.21
CA PHE A 196 6.82 -9.73 -3.36
C PHE A 196 5.58 -9.12 -2.72
N ILE A 197 4.38 -9.37 -3.25
CA ILE A 197 3.12 -8.86 -2.68
C ILE A 197 2.72 -9.75 -1.52
N SER A 198 2.60 -9.16 -0.33
CA SER A 198 2.14 -9.84 0.88
C SER A 198 1.31 -8.90 1.74
N LEU A 199 0.43 -9.48 2.54
CA LEU A 199 -0.44 -8.78 3.46
C LEU A 199 -0.16 -9.26 4.89
N ASP A 200 -0.17 -8.34 5.83
CA ASP A 200 -0.17 -8.61 7.27
C ASP A 200 -1.55 -8.28 7.85
N LYS A 201 -1.98 -8.99 8.88
CA LYS A 201 -3.27 -8.78 9.54
C LYS A 201 -3.08 -8.46 11.02
N ASP A 202 -3.64 -7.32 11.45
CA ASP A 202 -3.79 -6.92 12.85
C ASP A 202 -5.25 -7.10 13.29
N GLU A 203 -5.45 -7.49 14.54
CA GLU A 203 -6.76 -7.68 15.15
C GLU A 203 -6.98 -6.69 16.30
N TYR A 204 -8.16 -6.09 16.31
CA TYR A 204 -8.62 -5.18 17.36
C TYR A 204 -9.96 -5.67 17.92
N GLU A 205 -10.18 -5.48 19.21
CA GLU A 205 -11.45 -5.88 19.86
C GLU A 205 -12.62 -5.04 19.38
N GLU A 206 -12.40 -3.74 19.24
CA GLU A 206 -13.42 -2.77 18.87
C GLU A 206 -12.83 -1.67 17.99
N GLY A 207 -13.67 -1.06 17.17
CA GLY A 207 -13.33 0.13 16.37
C GLY A 207 -14.45 1.14 16.37
N PHE A 208 -14.11 2.43 16.49
CA PHE A 208 -15.07 3.53 16.37
C PHE A 208 -14.58 4.53 15.33
N TRP A 209 -15.34 4.64 14.26
CA TRP A 209 -15.02 5.43 13.08
C TRP A 209 -15.90 6.68 13.02
N ILE A 210 -15.29 7.87 13.17
CA ILE A 210 -15.97 9.15 13.22
C ILE A 210 -16.06 9.76 11.82
N GLN A 211 -14.91 9.86 11.17
CA GLN A 211 -14.76 10.40 9.81
C GLN A 211 -13.43 9.94 9.22
N ILE A 212 -13.20 10.24 7.94
CA ILE A 212 -11.93 9.94 7.28
C ILE A 212 -10.76 10.45 8.12
N GLY A 213 -9.82 9.57 8.42
CA GLY A 213 -8.63 9.89 9.20
C GLY A 213 -8.85 10.11 10.70
N ASN A 214 -10.08 9.99 11.23
CA ASN A 214 -10.37 10.12 12.66
C ASN A 214 -11.12 8.89 13.18
N TYR A 215 -10.43 8.05 13.92
CA TYR A 215 -10.97 6.81 14.48
C TYR A 215 -10.18 6.36 15.72
N VAL A 216 -10.80 5.48 16.50
CA VAL A 216 -10.21 4.84 17.67
C VAL A 216 -10.34 3.34 17.54
N LEU A 217 -9.27 2.60 17.80
CA LEU A 217 -9.26 1.14 17.87
C LEU A 217 -8.90 0.71 19.28
N ARG A 218 -9.57 -0.31 19.80
CA ARG A 218 -9.22 -0.96 21.08
C ARG A 218 -8.37 -2.19 20.78
N ASN A 219 -7.17 -2.20 21.34
CA ASN A 219 -6.27 -3.35 21.28
C ASN A 219 -6.73 -4.47 22.23
N LYS A 220 -6.23 -5.69 22.03
CA LYS A 220 -6.53 -6.86 22.88
C LYS A 220 -6.09 -6.69 24.35
N ASP A 221 -5.13 -5.82 24.62
CA ASP A 221 -4.68 -5.45 25.97
C ASP A 221 -5.53 -4.35 26.63
N GLY A 222 -6.61 -3.92 25.96
CA GLY A 222 -7.50 -2.85 26.41
C GLY A 222 -6.98 -1.44 26.11
N SER A 223 -5.75 -1.26 25.62
CA SER A 223 -5.21 0.03 25.23
C SER A 223 -5.92 0.59 23.99
N LEU A 224 -5.88 1.92 23.81
CA LEU A 224 -6.54 2.60 22.70
C LEU A 224 -5.53 3.16 21.72
N THR A 225 -5.61 2.73 20.46
CA THR A 225 -4.93 3.34 19.32
C THR A 225 -5.81 4.44 18.74
N LYS A 226 -5.37 5.70 18.84
CA LYS A 226 -6.14 6.87 18.41
C LYS A 226 -5.52 7.48 17.17
N HIS A 227 -6.31 7.65 16.12
CA HIS A 227 -5.92 8.30 14.88
C HIS A 227 -6.67 9.60 14.66
N GLY A 228 -5.94 10.62 14.13
CA GLY A 228 -6.50 11.89 13.66
C GLY A 228 -6.30 13.07 14.62
N SER A 229 -6.43 14.27 14.03
CA SER A 229 -6.26 15.56 14.72
C SER A 229 -7.26 15.74 15.85
N THR A 230 -8.47 15.16 15.70
CA THR A 230 -9.49 15.17 16.74
C THR A 230 -9.02 14.61 18.07
N PHE A 231 -8.03 13.73 18.10
CA PHE A 231 -7.48 13.12 19.33
C PHE A 231 -6.11 13.68 19.76
N LYS A 232 -5.47 14.51 18.94
CA LYS A 232 -4.09 15.02 19.16
C LYS A 232 -4.03 16.49 19.58
N ALA A 233 -5.10 17.27 19.43
CA ALA A 233 -5.08 18.70 19.74
C ALA A 233 -4.97 18.97 21.23
N SER A 234 -4.02 19.83 21.63
CA SER A 234 -3.77 20.24 23.03
C SER A 234 -4.87 21.13 23.64
N THR A 235 -5.72 21.71 22.80
CA THR A 235 -6.77 22.69 23.18
C THR A 235 -8.14 22.07 23.44
N ARG A 236 -8.21 20.83 23.84
CA ARG A 236 -9.50 20.14 24.03
C ARG A 236 -10.15 20.42 25.36
N SER A 237 -11.49 20.52 25.31
CA SER A 237 -12.31 20.46 26.51
C SER A 237 -12.05 19.13 27.25
N ARG A 238 -12.22 19.15 28.60
CA ARG A 238 -12.04 17.95 29.46
C ARG A 238 -12.89 16.73 29.06
N PHE A 239 -13.93 16.90 28.23
CA PHE A 239 -14.82 15.85 27.75
C PHE A 239 -14.18 14.94 26.68
N TYR A 240 -13.03 15.31 26.12
CA TYR A 240 -12.35 14.55 25.07
C TYR A 240 -10.97 13.99 25.49
N ARG A 241 -10.60 14.10 26.76
CA ARG A 241 -9.32 13.59 27.27
C ARG A 241 -9.42 12.16 27.81
#